data_204e9484f24021d7087d8deb867775e9
#
_entry.id   204e9484f24021d7087d8deb867775e9
#
_cell.length_a   1.000
_cell.length_b   1.000
_cell.length_c   1.000
_cell.angle_alpha   90.00
_cell.angle_beta   90.00
_cell.angle_gamma   90.00
#
_symmetry.space_group_name_H-M   'P 1'
#
loop_
_entity.id
_entity.type
_entity.pdbx_description
1 polymer ?
#
loop_
_entity_poly.entity_id
_entity_poly.type
_entity_poly.pdbx_seq_one_letter_code
_entity_poly.pdbx_strand_id
1 'polypeptide(L)'
;MLLVMTTPSSVSRTGRVAVATLVTALAVSAAAGTSSATPSSPTQSVNLAPTKSYLLSHTAKLRGFTTRFQAQADRYFALAKAANFDYAELWATKRGAITPLLARSKALWIEGNPYYERVEGVVAGTPSLAVYDVILDAGSSATEDPASAVPFDLRLADGRVLRKPGNLFNLTEGMLWGTRSEYTAKGVRVDLDGDGKLECGEALPDAAVFKASAAAFALYAGKLDRSSKAWKPTASDAFTAVVVMVPTMSEYFGQWKVSRFVLGDRAKGDSFNVVSRLSDIGDILGGLRVIYAGIRPAIATMDGEQAAQTKRELDSLWAYVSKLRAQERAGRRFTPEQADSLGRTAQGRATAIAGQVTQAAARLKVKIAQ
;
A
#
# COMPACT_ATOMS: atom_id res chain seq x y z
N MET A 1 16.90 12.18 51.76
CA MET A 1 17.51 11.48 50.61
C MET A 1 16.38 11.16 49.65
N LEU A 2 16.15 12.05 48.67
CA LEU A 2 15.00 12.01 47.78
C LEU A 2 15.37 11.16 46.55
N LEU A 3 14.63 10.08 46.33
CA LEU A 3 14.77 9.21 45.17
C LEU A 3 13.90 9.76 44.03
N VAL A 4 14.52 10.31 43.00
CA VAL A 4 13.85 10.74 41.80
C VAL A 4 13.69 9.54 40.88
N MET A 5 12.47 9.06 40.71
CA MET A 5 12.11 8.06 39.72
C MET A 5 11.94 8.77 38.37
N THR A 6 12.84 8.52 37.43
CA THR A 6 12.69 8.91 36.02
C THR A 6 11.84 7.88 35.29
N THR A 7 10.69 8.31 34.82
CA THR A 7 9.83 7.53 33.90
C THR A 7 10.44 7.55 32.50
N PRO A 8 10.44 6.44 31.75
CA PRO A 8 10.85 6.45 30.36
C PRO A 8 9.79 7.09 29.50
N SER A 9 10.20 8.08 28.72
CA SER A 9 9.39 8.79 27.71
C SER A 9 8.88 7.81 26.66
N SER A 10 7.57 7.70 26.54
CA SER A 10 6.91 7.06 25.43
C SER A 10 7.23 7.84 24.14
N VAL A 11 7.89 7.19 23.20
CA VAL A 11 8.04 7.73 21.84
C VAL A 11 6.65 7.74 21.19
N SER A 12 6.06 8.93 21.12
CA SER A 12 4.83 9.20 20.40
C SER A 12 5.06 8.86 18.91
N ARG A 13 4.33 7.89 18.39
CA ARG A 13 4.20 7.65 16.95
C ARG A 13 3.46 8.85 16.37
N THR A 14 4.18 9.70 15.69
CA THR A 14 3.66 10.88 14.99
C THR A 14 2.63 10.46 13.96
N GLY A 15 1.40 10.91 14.21
CA GLY A 15 0.29 10.81 13.29
C GLY A 15 0.60 11.50 11.95
N ARG A 16 -0.11 11.10 10.93
CA ARG A 16 -0.14 11.75 9.63
C ARG A 16 -0.37 13.24 9.83
N VAL A 17 0.64 14.04 9.56
CA VAL A 17 0.49 15.49 9.45
C VAL A 17 -0.26 15.75 8.16
N ALA A 18 -1.53 16.12 8.27
CA ALA A 18 -2.25 16.76 7.18
C ALA A 18 -1.52 18.10 6.90
N VAL A 19 -0.76 18.15 5.83
CA VAL A 19 -0.11 19.37 5.38
C VAL A 19 -1.19 20.27 4.79
N ALA A 20 -1.79 21.09 5.64
CA ALA A 20 -2.58 22.22 5.21
C ALA A 20 -1.61 23.31 4.70
N THR A 21 -1.32 23.30 3.41
CA THR A 21 -0.55 24.37 2.78
C THR A 21 -1.49 25.54 2.50
N LEU A 22 -1.33 26.61 3.26
CA LEU A 22 -1.98 27.89 3.04
C LEU A 22 -1.45 28.49 1.72
N VAL A 23 -2.24 28.47 0.65
CA VAL A 23 -1.94 29.15 -0.60
C VAL A 23 -2.56 30.56 -0.53
N THR A 24 -1.71 31.57 -0.31
CA THR A 24 -2.09 32.98 -0.42
C THR A 24 -2.31 33.32 -1.90
N ALA A 25 -3.55 33.64 -2.28
CA ALA A 25 -3.90 34.07 -3.63
C ALA A 25 -3.47 35.53 -3.84
N LEU A 26 -2.51 35.78 -4.72
CA LEU A 26 -2.28 37.09 -5.30
C LEU A 26 -3.18 37.25 -6.54
N ALA A 27 -4.12 38.16 -6.48
CA ALA A 27 -4.91 38.57 -7.63
C ALA A 27 -4.11 39.60 -8.47
N VAL A 28 -3.79 39.21 -9.69
CA VAL A 28 -3.28 40.16 -10.71
C VAL A 28 -4.37 40.36 -11.79
N SER A 29 -4.91 41.53 -11.84
CA SER A 29 -5.80 41.96 -12.92
C SER A 29 -4.99 42.31 -14.16
N ALA A 30 -5.31 41.75 -15.31
CA ALA A 30 -4.80 42.18 -16.61
C ALA A 30 -5.91 42.26 -17.65
N ALA A 31 -5.89 43.36 -18.39
CA ALA A 31 -6.90 43.86 -19.28
C ALA A 31 -7.07 43.05 -20.59
N ALA A 32 -8.24 43.18 -21.17
CA ALA A 32 -8.75 42.53 -22.35
C ALA A 32 -8.01 42.91 -23.67
N GLY A 33 -7.69 41.89 -24.46
CA GLY A 33 -7.37 42.03 -25.88
C GLY A 33 -8.15 40.93 -26.64
N THR A 34 -9.11 41.34 -27.46
CA THR A 34 -9.98 40.48 -28.27
C THR A 34 -9.25 39.88 -29.46
N SER A 35 -9.10 38.60 -29.48
CA SER A 35 -8.88 37.81 -30.74
C SER A 35 -9.68 36.51 -30.62
N SER A 36 -10.70 36.37 -31.46
CA SER A 36 -11.61 35.24 -31.54
C SER A 36 -10.99 34.09 -32.32
N ALA A 37 -10.16 33.30 -31.60
CA ALA A 37 -9.91 31.91 -31.94
C ALA A 37 -10.62 31.07 -30.89
N THR A 38 -11.57 30.23 -31.27
CA THR A 38 -12.26 29.30 -30.37
C THR A 38 -11.20 28.40 -29.72
N PRO A 39 -10.93 28.50 -28.42
CA PRO A 39 -9.92 27.63 -27.81
C PRO A 39 -10.52 26.24 -27.73
N SER A 40 -9.93 25.29 -28.46
CA SER A 40 -10.14 23.86 -28.21
C SER A 40 -9.85 23.62 -26.73
N SER A 41 -10.84 23.13 -25.98
CA SER A 41 -10.71 22.89 -24.55
C SER A 41 -9.47 22.04 -24.27
N PRO A 42 -8.57 22.45 -23.35
CA PRO A 42 -7.33 21.70 -23.00
C PRO A 42 -7.55 20.26 -22.57
N THR A 43 -8.77 19.89 -22.22
CA THR A 43 -9.19 18.52 -21.89
C THR A 43 -9.21 17.55 -23.08
N GLN A 44 -9.15 18.03 -24.33
CA GLN A 44 -9.13 17.16 -25.52
C GLN A 44 -7.83 16.36 -25.70
N SER A 45 -6.75 16.70 -25.00
CA SER A 45 -5.45 16.04 -25.10
C SER A 45 -5.16 15.02 -23.98
N VAL A 46 -6.07 14.82 -23.03
CA VAL A 46 -5.91 13.82 -21.96
C VAL A 46 -6.42 12.46 -22.45
N ASN A 47 -5.54 11.43 -22.40
CA ASN A 47 -5.91 10.06 -22.74
C ASN A 47 -5.67 9.13 -21.55
N LEU A 48 -6.73 8.79 -20.84
CA LEU A 48 -6.69 7.90 -19.67
C LEU A 48 -7.15 6.46 -19.96
N ALA A 49 -7.39 6.10 -21.22
CA ALA A 49 -7.73 4.73 -21.59
C ALA A 49 -6.62 3.72 -21.20
N PRO A 50 -5.31 4.01 -21.38
CA PRO A 50 -4.25 3.13 -20.88
C PRO A 50 -4.26 2.99 -19.35
N THR A 51 -4.50 4.08 -18.60
CA THR A 51 -4.63 4.04 -17.12
C THR A 51 -5.79 3.15 -16.69
N LYS A 52 -6.95 3.30 -17.32
CA LYS A 52 -8.11 2.45 -17.08
C LYS A 52 -7.81 0.98 -17.37
N SER A 53 -7.21 0.68 -18.50
CA SER A 53 -6.84 -0.70 -18.87
C SER A 53 -5.84 -1.31 -17.92
N TYR A 54 -4.85 -0.51 -17.47
CA TYR A 54 -3.86 -0.91 -16.48
C TYR A 54 -4.54 -1.26 -15.14
N LEU A 55 -5.43 -0.40 -14.64
CA LEU A 55 -6.21 -0.65 -13.43
C LEU A 55 -7.02 -1.94 -13.54
N LEU A 56 -7.79 -2.12 -14.63
CA LEU A 56 -8.64 -3.29 -14.82
C LEU A 56 -7.84 -4.60 -14.90
N SER A 57 -6.69 -4.57 -15.57
CA SER A 57 -5.81 -5.74 -15.64
C SER A 57 -5.33 -6.20 -14.26
N HIS A 58 -4.93 -5.26 -13.39
CA HIS A 58 -4.39 -5.59 -12.09
C HIS A 58 -5.48 -5.93 -11.06
N THR A 59 -6.62 -5.24 -11.07
CA THR A 59 -7.75 -5.59 -10.20
C THR A 59 -8.35 -6.96 -10.53
N ALA A 60 -8.34 -7.36 -11.80
CA ALA A 60 -8.72 -8.72 -12.18
C ALA A 60 -7.75 -9.79 -11.65
N LYS A 61 -6.43 -9.52 -11.70
CA LYS A 61 -5.40 -10.41 -11.13
C LYS A 61 -5.51 -10.49 -9.60
N LEU A 62 -5.71 -9.33 -8.95
CA LEU A 62 -5.93 -9.26 -7.49
C LEU A 62 -7.14 -10.12 -7.08
N ARG A 63 -8.26 -10.01 -7.80
CA ARG A 63 -9.44 -10.85 -7.55
C ARG A 63 -9.14 -12.34 -7.74
N GLY A 64 -8.41 -12.71 -8.79
CA GLY A 64 -8.00 -14.10 -9.02
C GLY A 64 -7.10 -14.64 -7.92
N PHE A 65 -6.18 -13.82 -7.42
CA PHE A 65 -5.34 -14.13 -6.27
C PHE A 65 -6.18 -14.35 -5.01
N THR A 66 -7.04 -13.39 -4.64
CA THR A 66 -7.81 -13.46 -3.38
C THR A 66 -8.77 -14.65 -3.37
N THR A 67 -9.31 -15.07 -4.52
CA THR A 67 -10.12 -16.29 -4.64
C THR A 67 -9.31 -17.55 -4.31
N ARG A 68 -8.09 -17.66 -4.86
CA ARG A 68 -7.19 -18.79 -4.55
C ARG A 68 -6.73 -18.77 -3.09
N PHE A 69 -6.46 -17.59 -2.55
CA PHE A 69 -6.07 -17.39 -1.16
C PHE A 69 -7.18 -17.80 -0.19
N GLN A 70 -8.41 -17.40 -0.45
CA GLN A 70 -9.58 -17.81 0.32
C GLN A 70 -9.76 -19.33 0.33
N ALA A 71 -9.54 -20.00 -0.80
CA ALA A 71 -9.62 -21.46 -0.86
C ALA A 71 -8.57 -22.15 0.04
N GLN A 72 -7.37 -21.56 0.23
CA GLN A 72 -6.40 -22.09 1.20
C GLN A 72 -6.90 -21.87 2.65
N ALA A 73 -7.44 -20.69 2.95
CA ALA A 73 -7.98 -20.38 4.27
C ALA A 73 -9.14 -21.32 4.64
N ASP A 74 -10.03 -21.62 3.71
CA ASP A 74 -11.14 -22.56 3.93
C ASP A 74 -10.64 -23.98 4.21
N ARG A 75 -9.62 -24.45 3.49
CA ARG A 75 -8.97 -25.76 3.74
C ARG A 75 -8.30 -25.80 5.11
N TYR A 76 -7.56 -24.76 5.48
CA TYR A 76 -6.93 -24.65 6.77
C TYR A 76 -7.96 -24.68 7.91
N PHE A 77 -9.04 -23.90 7.76
CA PHE A 77 -10.14 -23.87 8.71
C PHE A 77 -10.78 -25.25 8.89
N ALA A 78 -10.99 -26.01 7.80
CA ALA A 78 -11.55 -27.35 7.85
C ALA A 78 -10.64 -28.32 8.65
N LEU A 79 -9.32 -28.23 8.47
CA LEU A 79 -8.35 -29.04 9.23
C LEU A 79 -8.36 -28.65 10.71
N ALA A 80 -8.37 -27.38 11.03
CA ALA A 80 -8.43 -26.90 12.41
C ALA A 80 -9.76 -27.30 13.11
N LYS A 81 -10.88 -27.18 12.37
CA LYS A 81 -12.19 -27.65 12.88
C LYS A 81 -12.21 -29.14 13.17
N ALA A 82 -11.60 -29.96 12.32
CA ALA A 82 -11.52 -31.42 12.51
C ALA A 82 -10.68 -31.79 13.77
N ALA A 83 -9.76 -30.92 14.19
CA ALA A 83 -9.01 -31.03 15.45
C ALA A 83 -9.68 -30.23 16.59
N ASN A 84 -10.96 -29.86 16.48
CA ASN A 84 -11.70 -29.04 17.46
C ASN A 84 -10.97 -27.73 17.85
N PHE A 85 -10.19 -27.17 16.90
CA PHE A 85 -9.34 -25.99 17.11
C PHE A 85 -8.26 -26.16 18.19
N ASP A 86 -7.93 -27.40 18.55
CA ASP A 86 -6.71 -27.71 19.31
C ASP A 86 -5.52 -27.67 18.33
N TYR A 87 -4.76 -26.60 18.37
CA TYR A 87 -3.65 -26.36 17.46
C TYR A 87 -2.43 -27.23 17.77
N ALA A 88 -2.27 -27.70 19.01
CA ALA A 88 -1.22 -28.64 19.36
C ALA A 88 -1.52 -30.02 18.76
N GLU A 89 -2.76 -30.51 18.90
CA GLU A 89 -3.26 -31.72 18.25
C GLU A 89 -3.20 -31.61 16.72
N LEU A 90 -3.64 -30.47 16.18
CA LEU A 90 -3.60 -30.15 14.74
C LEU A 90 -2.19 -30.28 14.21
N TRP A 91 -1.18 -29.71 14.90
CA TRP A 91 0.21 -29.79 14.50
C TRP A 91 0.76 -31.20 14.62
N ALA A 92 0.50 -31.86 15.73
CA ALA A 92 0.98 -33.22 15.97
C ALA A 92 0.46 -34.23 14.92
N THR A 93 -0.81 -34.12 14.53
CA THR A 93 -1.48 -35.14 13.69
C THR A 93 -1.58 -34.77 12.22
N LYS A 94 -1.52 -33.48 11.85
CA LYS A 94 -1.78 -32.97 10.48
C LYS A 94 -0.62 -32.13 9.91
N ARG A 95 0.57 -32.17 10.52
CA ARG A 95 1.75 -31.41 10.05
C ARG A 95 1.97 -31.56 8.54
N GLY A 96 1.92 -32.79 8.00
CA GLY A 96 2.13 -33.05 6.57
C GLY A 96 1.10 -32.40 5.64
N ALA A 97 -0.10 -32.07 6.13
CA ALA A 97 -1.12 -31.35 5.35
C ALA A 97 -1.02 -29.84 5.53
N ILE A 98 -0.68 -29.38 6.74
CA ILE A 98 -0.64 -27.95 7.11
C ILE A 98 0.57 -27.25 6.50
N THR A 99 1.76 -27.85 6.59
CA THR A 99 3.01 -27.25 6.11
C THR A 99 2.91 -26.82 4.64
N PRO A 100 2.55 -27.70 3.67
CA PRO A 100 2.43 -27.28 2.27
C PRO A 100 1.27 -26.29 2.04
N LEU A 101 0.20 -26.37 2.83
CA LEU A 101 -0.92 -25.43 2.73
C LEU A 101 -0.50 -24.02 3.14
N LEU A 102 0.20 -23.86 4.27
CA LEU A 102 0.69 -22.56 4.73
C LEU A 102 1.80 -22.01 3.81
N ALA A 103 2.71 -22.88 3.36
CA ALA A 103 3.72 -22.51 2.36
C ALA A 103 3.06 -21.98 1.07
N ARG A 104 1.99 -22.64 0.59
CA ARG A 104 1.23 -22.17 -0.57
C ARG A 104 0.51 -20.85 -0.30
N SER A 105 -0.06 -20.67 0.90
CA SER A 105 -0.72 -19.42 1.28
C SER A 105 0.25 -18.24 1.29
N LYS A 106 1.45 -18.43 1.82
CA LYS A 106 2.54 -17.44 1.83
C LYS A 106 3.03 -17.13 0.40
N ALA A 107 3.22 -18.15 -0.43
CA ALA A 107 3.60 -17.95 -1.82
C ALA A 107 2.54 -17.17 -2.62
N LEU A 108 1.26 -17.46 -2.37
CA LEU A 108 0.15 -16.69 -2.96
C LEU A 108 0.17 -15.23 -2.51
N TRP A 109 0.47 -14.95 -1.25
CA TRP A 109 0.58 -13.59 -0.75
C TRP A 109 1.69 -12.80 -1.48
N ILE A 110 2.89 -13.38 -1.57
CA ILE A 110 4.02 -12.76 -2.27
C ILE A 110 3.72 -12.54 -3.76
N GLU A 111 2.97 -13.48 -4.41
CA GLU A 111 2.49 -13.32 -5.79
C GLU A 111 1.44 -12.20 -5.91
N GLY A 112 0.56 -12.09 -4.93
CA GLY A 112 -0.65 -11.27 -4.98
C GLY A 112 -0.44 -9.82 -4.58
N ASN A 113 0.44 -9.53 -3.61
CA ASN A 113 0.72 -8.18 -3.13
C ASN A 113 1.01 -7.19 -4.29
N PRO A 114 1.91 -7.47 -5.25
CA PRO A 114 2.18 -6.55 -6.35
C PRO A 114 0.98 -6.25 -7.26
N TYR A 115 -0.08 -7.04 -7.23
CA TYR A 115 -1.26 -6.74 -8.05
C TYR A 115 -2.02 -5.53 -7.54
N TYR A 116 -1.97 -5.25 -6.24
CA TYR A 116 -2.53 -4.04 -5.66
C TYR A 116 -1.52 -2.88 -5.74
N GLU A 117 -0.29 -3.07 -5.32
CA GLU A 117 0.73 -2.03 -5.25
C GLU A 117 0.90 -1.28 -6.59
N ARG A 118 0.82 -2.00 -7.70
CA ARG A 118 0.89 -1.39 -9.05
C ARG A 118 -0.24 -0.43 -9.34
N VAL A 119 -1.39 -0.59 -8.72
CA VAL A 119 -2.56 0.27 -8.93
C VAL A 119 -2.89 1.14 -7.72
N GLU A 120 -2.18 1.01 -6.62
CA GLU A 120 -2.37 1.82 -5.42
C GLU A 120 -2.38 3.31 -5.75
N GLY A 121 -1.42 3.80 -6.56
CA GLY A 121 -1.39 5.20 -6.97
C GLY A 121 -2.65 5.66 -7.71
N VAL A 122 -3.34 4.79 -8.44
CA VAL A 122 -4.65 5.10 -9.04
C VAL A 122 -5.75 5.02 -7.99
N VAL A 123 -5.76 3.96 -7.17
CA VAL A 123 -6.84 3.69 -6.20
C VAL A 123 -6.84 4.72 -5.08
N ALA A 124 -5.70 4.91 -4.41
CA ALA A 124 -5.54 5.87 -3.33
C ALA A 124 -5.66 7.32 -3.80
N GLY A 125 -5.13 7.62 -5.00
CA GLY A 125 -5.16 8.96 -5.59
C GLY A 125 -6.49 9.35 -6.24
N THR A 126 -7.46 8.44 -6.37
CA THR A 126 -8.78 8.72 -6.95
C THR A 126 -9.85 8.76 -5.85
N PRO A 127 -10.48 9.91 -5.55
CA PRO A 127 -11.41 10.05 -4.41
C PRO A 127 -12.53 9.00 -4.38
N SER A 128 -13.07 8.61 -5.54
CA SER A 128 -14.14 7.60 -5.62
C SER A 128 -13.66 6.16 -5.40
N LEU A 129 -12.36 5.91 -5.37
CA LEU A 129 -11.75 4.60 -5.16
C LEU A 129 -10.95 4.52 -3.84
N ALA A 130 -10.59 5.67 -3.25
CA ALA A 130 -9.66 5.76 -2.12
C ALA A 130 -10.09 4.95 -0.87
N VAL A 131 -11.39 4.73 -0.68
CA VAL A 131 -11.89 3.87 0.40
C VAL A 131 -11.34 2.43 0.31
N TYR A 132 -11.04 1.95 -0.89
CA TYR A 132 -10.47 0.61 -1.06
C TYR A 132 -9.01 0.55 -0.64
N ASP A 133 -8.29 1.65 -0.75
CA ASP A 133 -6.93 1.78 -0.21
C ASP A 133 -6.93 1.65 1.31
N VAL A 134 -7.79 2.41 1.98
CA VAL A 134 -7.97 2.30 3.44
C VAL A 134 -8.27 0.87 3.87
N ILE A 135 -9.09 0.13 3.12
CA ILE A 135 -9.48 -1.24 3.46
C ILE A 135 -8.35 -2.24 3.18
N LEU A 136 -7.64 -2.08 2.07
CA LEU A 136 -6.68 -3.08 1.60
C LEU A 136 -5.30 -2.90 2.21
N ASP A 137 -4.73 -1.68 2.20
CA ASP A 137 -3.34 -1.43 2.57
C ASP A 137 -3.11 -0.31 3.62
N ALA A 138 -3.84 0.81 3.52
CA ALA A 138 -3.45 2.01 4.27
C ALA A 138 -4.14 2.17 5.63
N GLY A 139 -5.31 1.55 5.87
CA GLY A 139 -6.09 1.80 7.08
C GLY A 139 -5.52 1.14 8.32
N SER A 140 -5.56 1.87 9.43
CA SER A 140 -5.10 1.40 10.73
C SER A 140 -6.17 0.58 11.47
N SER A 141 -5.78 -0.09 12.55
CA SER A 141 -6.75 -0.58 13.52
C SER A 141 -7.28 0.57 14.40
N ALA A 142 -8.45 0.38 14.98
CA ALA A 142 -9.02 1.38 15.89
C ALA A 142 -8.19 1.61 17.17
N THR A 143 -7.34 0.65 17.52
CA THR A 143 -6.44 0.74 18.67
C THR A 143 -5.13 1.45 18.36
N GLU A 144 -4.68 1.41 17.10
CA GLU A 144 -3.45 2.08 16.66
C GLU A 144 -3.71 3.54 16.28
N ASP A 145 -4.71 3.78 15.45
CA ASP A 145 -5.14 5.13 15.05
C ASP A 145 -6.64 5.14 14.74
N PRO A 146 -7.49 5.59 15.67
CA PRO A 146 -8.93 5.65 15.45
C PRO A 146 -9.36 6.53 14.27
N ALA A 147 -8.56 7.56 13.93
CA ALA A 147 -8.91 8.52 12.87
C ALA A 147 -8.72 7.93 11.48
N SER A 148 -7.77 7.04 11.29
CA SER A 148 -7.50 6.32 10.04
C SER A 148 -7.96 4.86 10.05
N ALA A 149 -8.78 4.48 11.04
CA ALA A 149 -9.24 3.09 11.21
C ALA A 149 -10.09 2.62 10.03
N VAL A 150 -9.88 1.35 9.65
CA VAL A 150 -10.69 0.70 8.60
C VAL A 150 -12.19 0.79 8.89
N PRO A 151 -13.05 0.90 7.85
CA PRO A 151 -14.49 1.08 8.01
C PRO A 151 -15.25 -0.26 8.19
N PHE A 152 -14.59 -1.34 8.65
CA PHE A 152 -15.23 -2.63 8.79
C PHE A 152 -14.82 -3.36 10.08
N ASP A 153 -15.71 -4.21 10.55
CA ASP A 153 -15.45 -5.22 11.59
C ASP A 153 -15.30 -6.59 10.92
N LEU A 154 -14.47 -7.45 11.49
CA LEU A 154 -14.31 -8.82 11.03
C LEU A 154 -15.05 -9.77 11.97
N ARG A 155 -16.11 -10.41 11.48
CA ARG A 155 -16.89 -11.42 12.22
C ARG A 155 -16.30 -12.79 11.97
N LEU A 156 -15.91 -13.47 13.05
CA LEU A 156 -15.26 -14.77 13.00
C LEU A 156 -16.30 -15.90 13.09
N ALA A 157 -15.95 -17.07 12.58
CA ALA A 157 -16.83 -18.24 12.57
C ALA A 157 -17.11 -18.83 13.97
N ASP A 158 -16.31 -18.46 14.97
CA ASP A 158 -16.46 -18.83 16.36
C ASP A 158 -17.28 -17.82 17.18
N GLY A 159 -17.84 -16.81 16.54
CA GLY A 159 -18.66 -15.76 17.16
C GLY A 159 -17.87 -14.54 17.66
N ARG A 160 -16.54 -14.59 17.71
CA ARG A 160 -15.71 -13.41 18.01
C ARG A 160 -15.91 -12.33 16.96
N VAL A 161 -15.74 -11.07 17.34
CA VAL A 161 -15.74 -9.91 16.45
C VAL A 161 -14.47 -9.10 16.67
N LEU A 162 -13.64 -9.00 15.64
CA LEU A 162 -12.51 -8.08 15.64
C LEU A 162 -13.02 -6.72 15.14
N ARG A 163 -13.05 -5.74 16.06
CA ARG A 163 -13.52 -4.39 15.77
C ARG A 163 -12.43 -3.60 15.05
N LYS A 164 -12.73 -3.17 13.81
CA LYS A 164 -11.81 -2.37 13.00
C LYS A 164 -10.35 -2.85 13.14
N PRO A 165 -10.03 -4.07 12.69
CA PRO A 165 -8.78 -4.75 13.05
C PRO A 165 -7.54 -4.24 12.31
N GLY A 166 -7.68 -3.26 11.43
CA GLY A 166 -6.67 -2.81 10.49
C GLY A 166 -6.92 -3.32 9.07
N ASN A 167 -6.08 -2.89 8.15
CA ASN A 167 -6.19 -3.24 6.75
C ASN A 167 -5.92 -4.73 6.48
N LEU A 168 -6.36 -5.21 5.31
CA LEU A 168 -6.32 -6.63 4.99
C LEU A 168 -4.90 -7.13 4.68
N PHE A 169 -4.00 -6.25 4.26
CA PHE A 169 -2.58 -6.57 4.05
C PHE A 169 -1.91 -6.88 5.39
N ASN A 170 -2.05 -5.99 6.37
CA ASN A 170 -1.49 -6.17 7.71
C ASN A 170 -2.06 -7.40 8.43
N LEU A 171 -3.38 -7.65 8.28
CA LEU A 171 -4.00 -8.86 8.79
C LEU A 171 -3.38 -10.12 8.18
N THR A 172 -3.20 -10.12 6.85
CA THR A 172 -2.66 -11.27 6.13
C THR A 172 -1.20 -11.54 6.50
N GLU A 173 -0.37 -10.52 6.51
CA GLU A 173 1.05 -10.64 6.87
C GLU A 173 1.20 -11.03 8.34
N GLY A 174 0.46 -10.34 9.24
CA GLY A 174 0.52 -10.56 10.67
C GLY A 174 0.18 -11.99 11.10
N MET A 175 -0.85 -12.60 10.51
CA MET A 175 -1.25 -13.97 10.84
C MET A 175 -0.38 -15.04 10.18
N LEU A 176 0.01 -14.86 8.90
CA LEU A 176 0.78 -15.89 8.17
C LEU A 176 2.24 -15.96 8.59
N TRP A 177 2.82 -14.83 9.01
CA TRP A 177 4.22 -14.78 9.46
C TRP A 177 4.36 -14.63 10.97
N GLY A 178 3.24 -14.60 11.69
CA GLY A 178 3.24 -14.56 13.15
C GLY A 178 3.77 -13.25 13.74
N THR A 179 3.79 -12.17 12.95
CA THR A 179 4.22 -10.85 13.43
C THR A 179 3.18 -10.19 14.35
N ARG A 180 1.93 -10.71 14.35
CA ARG A 180 0.84 -10.32 15.25
C ARG A 180 0.32 -11.54 15.99
N SER A 181 0.74 -11.68 17.22
CA SER A 181 0.42 -12.85 18.06
C SER A 181 -1.07 -13.03 18.33
N GLU A 182 -1.86 -11.95 18.30
CA GLU A 182 -3.31 -11.98 18.46
C GLU A 182 -4.05 -12.68 17.31
N TYR A 183 -3.39 -12.86 16.16
CA TYR A 183 -3.93 -13.53 14.97
C TYR A 183 -3.38 -14.94 14.76
N THR A 184 -2.61 -15.44 15.72
CA THR A 184 -2.01 -16.79 15.67
C THR A 184 -2.55 -17.69 16.76
N ALA A 185 -2.31 -19.00 16.64
CA ALA A 185 -2.63 -19.99 17.64
C ALA A 185 -1.86 -19.71 18.93
N LYS A 186 -2.57 -19.52 20.05
CA LYS A 186 -1.97 -19.18 21.33
C LYS A 186 -1.20 -20.37 21.90
N GLY A 187 0.01 -20.11 22.36
CA GLY A 187 0.82 -21.11 23.09
C GLY A 187 1.40 -22.24 22.23
N VAL A 188 1.17 -22.23 20.91
CA VAL A 188 1.70 -23.24 20.01
C VAL A 188 2.86 -22.64 19.22
N ARG A 189 4.03 -23.26 19.36
CA ARG A 189 5.25 -22.94 18.61
C ARG A 189 5.48 -24.06 17.62
N VAL A 190 5.76 -23.72 16.38
CA VAL A 190 5.95 -24.70 15.31
C VAL A 190 7.20 -24.35 14.49
N ASP A 191 7.96 -25.36 14.18
CA ASP A 191 9.05 -25.34 13.22
C ASP A 191 8.46 -25.84 11.90
N LEU A 192 8.12 -24.89 11.02
CA LEU A 192 7.38 -25.20 9.78
C LEU A 192 8.27 -25.79 8.70
N ASP A 193 9.53 -25.41 8.63
CA ASP A 193 10.47 -25.88 7.62
C ASP A 193 11.36 -27.04 8.10
N GLY A 194 11.40 -27.27 9.42
CA GLY A 194 12.08 -28.42 10.02
C GLY A 194 13.58 -28.20 10.24
N ASP A 195 14.03 -26.93 10.30
CA ASP A 195 15.45 -26.61 10.51
C ASP A 195 15.87 -26.58 12.00
N GLY A 196 14.94 -26.80 12.90
CA GLY A 196 15.14 -26.84 14.36
C GLY A 196 15.18 -25.46 15.03
N LYS A 197 14.89 -24.38 14.29
CA LYS A 197 14.79 -23.02 14.83
C LYS A 197 13.33 -22.55 14.81
N LEU A 198 13.06 -21.47 15.50
CA LEU A 198 11.76 -20.81 15.50
C LEU A 198 11.95 -19.37 15.02
N GLU A 199 11.61 -19.12 13.78
CA GLU A 199 11.85 -17.86 13.12
C GLU A 199 10.56 -17.14 12.73
N CYS A 200 10.69 -15.94 12.19
CA CYS A 200 9.57 -15.21 11.62
C CYS A 200 8.99 -16.00 10.43
N GLY A 201 7.70 -16.20 10.47
CA GLY A 201 7.02 -17.04 9.48
C GLY A 201 6.64 -18.41 10.03
N GLU A 202 7.09 -18.78 11.21
CA GLU A 202 6.83 -20.07 11.81
C GLU A 202 5.75 -19.96 12.89
N ALA A 203 4.53 -19.74 12.44
CA ALA A 203 3.34 -19.67 13.28
C ALA A 203 2.17 -20.37 12.60
N LEU A 204 1.27 -20.92 13.39
CA LEU A 204 -0.04 -21.37 12.93
C LEU A 204 -1.00 -20.18 13.03
N PRO A 205 -1.65 -19.75 11.94
CA PRO A 205 -2.72 -18.76 12.00
C PRO A 205 -3.86 -19.22 12.89
N ASP A 206 -4.54 -18.28 13.59
CA ASP A 206 -5.89 -18.55 14.09
C ASP A 206 -6.81 -18.84 12.90
N ALA A 207 -7.38 -20.03 12.84
CA ALA A 207 -8.13 -20.49 11.67
C ALA A 207 -9.40 -19.67 11.40
N ALA A 208 -10.05 -19.16 12.46
CA ALA A 208 -11.23 -18.31 12.32
C ALA A 208 -10.85 -16.93 11.76
N VAL A 209 -9.70 -16.36 12.20
CA VAL A 209 -9.15 -15.11 11.69
C VAL A 209 -8.73 -15.30 10.22
N PHE A 210 -8.01 -16.36 9.91
CA PHE A 210 -7.54 -16.61 8.53
C PHE A 210 -8.72 -16.75 7.56
N LYS A 211 -9.73 -17.54 7.93
CA LYS A 211 -10.94 -17.70 7.10
C LYS A 211 -11.67 -16.37 6.88
N ALA A 212 -11.90 -15.63 7.94
CA ALA A 212 -12.66 -14.39 7.87
C ALA A 212 -11.92 -13.27 7.12
N SER A 213 -10.61 -13.11 7.36
CA SER A 213 -9.79 -12.11 6.66
C SER A 213 -9.64 -12.42 5.17
N ALA A 214 -9.42 -13.68 4.80
CA ALA A 214 -9.33 -14.10 3.40
C ALA A 214 -10.68 -13.89 2.66
N ALA A 215 -11.81 -14.18 3.31
CA ALA A 215 -13.15 -13.92 2.76
C ALA A 215 -13.41 -12.41 2.60
N ALA A 216 -13.02 -11.59 3.57
CA ALA A 216 -13.10 -10.13 3.47
C ALA A 216 -12.22 -9.60 2.33
N PHE A 217 -11.01 -10.14 2.19
CA PHE A 217 -10.10 -9.76 1.12
C PHE A 217 -10.69 -10.06 -0.26
N ALA A 218 -11.23 -11.25 -0.47
CA ALA A 218 -11.91 -11.61 -1.73
C ALA A 218 -13.14 -10.72 -1.99
N LEU A 219 -13.91 -10.39 -0.96
CA LEU A 219 -15.05 -9.49 -1.05
C LEU A 219 -14.63 -8.09 -1.53
N TYR A 220 -13.63 -7.49 -0.88
CA TYR A 220 -13.21 -6.12 -1.17
C TYR A 220 -12.41 -6.01 -2.46
N ALA A 221 -11.59 -6.98 -2.81
CA ALA A 221 -10.97 -7.08 -4.14
C ALA A 221 -12.02 -7.19 -5.24
N GLY A 222 -13.09 -7.95 -5.02
CA GLY A 222 -14.22 -8.03 -5.93
C GLY A 222 -15.01 -6.72 -6.05
N LYS A 223 -15.18 -5.99 -4.94
CA LYS A 223 -15.82 -4.66 -4.95
C LYS A 223 -14.94 -3.64 -5.69
N LEU A 224 -13.63 -3.61 -5.44
CA LEU A 224 -12.68 -2.75 -6.16
C LEU A 224 -12.72 -3.02 -7.67
N ASP A 225 -12.68 -4.30 -8.10
CA ASP A 225 -12.76 -4.66 -9.53
C ASP A 225 -14.05 -4.12 -10.19
N ARG A 226 -15.21 -4.23 -9.51
CA ARG A 226 -16.49 -3.67 -10.01
C ARG A 226 -16.44 -2.14 -10.05
N SER A 227 -16.00 -1.49 -9.00
CA SER A 227 -15.89 -0.03 -8.95
C SER A 227 -14.89 0.49 -9.99
N SER A 228 -13.77 -0.22 -10.20
CA SER A 228 -12.82 0.07 -11.26
C SER A 228 -13.43 -0.04 -12.65
N LYS A 229 -14.31 -1.00 -12.91
CA LYS A 229 -15.05 -1.11 -14.18
C LYS A 229 -16.02 0.05 -14.39
N ALA A 230 -16.73 0.46 -13.36
CA ALA A 230 -17.67 1.57 -13.40
C ALA A 230 -16.99 2.95 -13.47
N TRP A 231 -15.78 3.08 -12.91
CA TRP A 231 -15.03 4.33 -12.86
C TRP A 231 -14.79 4.90 -14.27
N LYS A 232 -15.10 6.17 -14.44
CA LYS A 232 -14.84 6.95 -15.65
C LYS A 232 -13.72 7.94 -15.32
N PRO A 233 -12.48 7.67 -15.74
CA PRO A 233 -11.33 8.49 -15.38
C PRO A 233 -11.47 9.92 -15.91
N THR A 234 -11.17 10.90 -15.08
CA THR A 234 -11.16 12.32 -15.42
C THR A 234 -9.74 12.88 -15.35
N ALA A 235 -9.54 14.03 -15.99
CA ALA A 235 -8.28 14.76 -15.82
C ALA A 235 -8.03 15.10 -14.34
N SER A 236 -9.07 15.51 -13.60
CA SER A 236 -8.98 15.77 -12.17
C SER A 236 -8.46 14.57 -11.40
N ASP A 237 -8.99 13.37 -11.62
CA ASP A 237 -8.50 12.13 -10.96
C ASP A 237 -7.01 11.90 -11.24
N ALA A 238 -6.59 12.04 -12.49
CA ALA A 238 -5.22 11.75 -12.88
C ALA A 238 -4.20 12.77 -12.33
N PHE A 239 -4.52 14.05 -12.35
CA PHE A 239 -3.69 15.09 -11.73
C PHE A 239 -3.64 14.93 -10.22
N THR A 240 -4.79 14.67 -9.59
CA THR A 240 -4.88 14.41 -8.14
C THR A 240 -4.02 13.21 -7.74
N ALA A 241 -4.12 12.09 -8.45
CA ALA A 241 -3.35 10.90 -8.16
C ALA A 241 -1.84 11.15 -8.17
N VAL A 242 -1.32 11.88 -9.17
CA VAL A 242 0.12 12.18 -9.23
C VAL A 242 0.52 13.14 -8.10
N VAL A 243 -0.25 14.19 -7.84
CA VAL A 243 0.06 15.21 -6.83
C VAL A 243 0.01 14.65 -5.40
N VAL A 244 -0.94 13.75 -5.13
CA VAL A 244 -1.12 13.18 -3.79
C VAL A 244 -0.17 12.01 -3.54
N MET A 245 0.02 11.13 -4.53
CA MET A 245 0.73 9.86 -4.30
C MET A 245 2.25 9.94 -4.53
N VAL A 246 2.74 10.83 -5.41
CA VAL A 246 4.19 10.95 -5.61
C VAL A 246 4.92 11.39 -4.34
N PRO A 247 4.46 12.39 -3.54
CA PRO A 247 5.21 12.89 -2.38
C PRO A 247 5.06 12.04 -1.10
N THR A 248 4.67 10.78 -1.18
CA THR A 248 4.56 9.87 -0.02
C THR A 248 5.90 9.18 0.35
N MET A 249 6.99 9.56 -0.29
CA MET A 249 8.28 8.87 -0.15
C MET A 249 8.81 8.85 1.29
N SER A 250 8.67 9.93 2.05
CA SER A 250 9.14 9.95 3.45
C SER A 250 8.44 8.91 4.32
N GLU A 251 7.13 8.72 4.12
CA GLU A 251 6.36 7.70 4.83
C GLU A 251 6.85 6.29 4.47
N TYR A 252 6.93 5.97 3.19
CA TYR A 252 7.31 4.65 2.71
C TYR A 252 8.75 4.28 3.09
N PHE A 253 9.69 5.21 2.98
CA PHE A 253 11.05 4.98 3.43
C PHE A 253 11.14 4.87 4.96
N GLY A 254 10.28 5.57 5.70
CA GLY A 254 10.13 5.42 7.15
C GLY A 254 9.65 4.02 7.55
N GLN A 255 8.68 3.47 6.82
CA GLN A 255 8.20 2.10 6.98
C GLN A 255 9.29 1.08 6.63
N TRP A 256 10.01 1.28 5.52
CA TRP A 256 11.14 0.44 5.15
C TRP A 256 12.25 0.45 6.20
N LYS A 257 12.60 1.61 6.75
CA LYS A 257 13.61 1.80 7.80
C LYS A 257 13.38 0.91 9.02
N VAL A 258 12.13 0.72 9.42
CA VAL A 258 11.78 -0.06 10.63
C VAL A 258 11.45 -1.52 10.35
N SER A 259 11.47 -1.94 9.09
CA SER A 259 11.16 -3.30 8.65
C SER A 259 12.31 -4.27 8.88
N ARG A 260 12.04 -5.56 8.71
CA ARG A 260 13.07 -6.62 8.76
C ARG A 260 14.13 -6.50 7.66
N PHE A 261 13.85 -5.82 6.57
CA PHE A 261 14.81 -5.58 5.47
C PHE A 261 15.98 -4.69 5.92
N VAL A 262 15.75 -3.79 6.88
CA VAL A 262 16.76 -2.91 7.45
C VAL A 262 17.21 -3.38 8.83
N LEU A 263 16.28 -3.74 9.72
CA LEU A 263 16.58 -4.07 11.11
C LEU A 263 16.80 -5.57 11.38
N GLY A 264 16.48 -6.45 10.41
CA GLY A 264 16.52 -7.91 10.61
C GLY A 264 15.61 -8.32 11.76
N ASP A 265 16.08 -9.19 12.64
CA ASP A 265 15.32 -9.70 13.80
C ASP A 265 15.05 -8.63 14.88
N ARG A 266 15.68 -7.47 14.78
CA ARG A 266 15.40 -6.33 15.67
C ARG A 266 14.15 -5.53 15.22
N ALA A 267 13.57 -5.85 14.08
CA ALA A 267 12.33 -5.21 13.63
C ALA A 267 11.21 -5.49 14.63
N LYS A 268 10.53 -4.43 15.06
CA LYS A 268 9.38 -4.49 15.96
C LYS A 268 8.06 -4.15 15.25
N GLY A 269 8.14 -3.84 13.98
CA GLY A 269 6.97 -3.53 13.16
C GLY A 269 6.23 -4.81 12.77
N ASP A 270 4.91 -4.70 12.69
CA ASP A 270 4.03 -5.82 12.35
C ASP A 270 3.83 -5.98 10.85
N SER A 271 4.22 -4.96 10.07
CA SER A 271 3.94 -4.82 8.64
C SER A 271 5.22 -4.65 7.83
N PHE A 272 5.14 -4.91 6.52
CA PHE A 272 6.25 -4.74 5.57
C PHE A 272 7.49 -5.57 5.92
N ASN A 273 7.29 -6.73 6.54
CA ASN A 273 8.38 -7.63 6.97
C ASN A 273 8.65 -8.73 5.95
N VAL A 274 7.77 -8.95 4.99
CA VAL A 274 7.79 -10.05 4.03
C VAL A 274 7.99 -9.56 2.60
N VAL A 275 7.28 -8.50 2.23
CA VAL A 275 7.52 -7.77 0.99
C VAL A 275 8.21 -6.46 1.36
N SER A 276 9.32 -6.17 0.70
CA SER A 276 10.06 -4.93 0.97
C SER A 276 9.28 -3.72 0.47
N ARG A 277 9.16 -2.70 1.31
CA ARG A 277 8.53 -1.42 0.91
C ARG A 277 9.21 -0.76 -0.29
N LEU A 278 10.49 -1.07 -0.57
CA LEU A 278 11.13 -0.65 -1.83
C LEU A 278 10.50 -1.31 -3.06
N SER A 279 9.92 -2.52 -2.91
CA SER A 279 9.17 -3.16 -3.99
C SER A 279 7.86 -2.43 -4.25
N ASP A 280 7.13 -2.11 -3.18
CA ASP A 280 5.84 -1.42 -3.24
C ASP A 280 6.01 -0.03 -3.85
N ILE A 281 6.97 0.77 -3.36
CA ILE A 281 7.30 2.08 -3.93
C ILE A 281 7.60 1.98 -5.44
N GLY A 282 8.38 0.97 -5.85
CA GLY A 282 8.71 0.76 -7.26
C GLY A 282 7.48 0.44 -8.12
N ASP A 283 6.56 -0.36 -7.60
CA ASP A 283 5.31 -0.73 -8.28
C ASP A 283 4.32 0.45 -8.31
N ILE A 284 4.16 1.21 -7.22
CA ILE A 284 3.35 2.45 -7.14
C ILE A 284 3.85 3.50 -8.13
N LEU A 285 5.15 3.82 -8.12
CA LEU A 285 5.74 4.77 -9.07
C LEU A 285 5.59 4.29 -10.51
N GLY A 286 5.63 2.98 -10.77
CA GLY A 286 5.34 2.38 -12.05
C GLY A 286 3.92 2.73 -12.54
N GLY A 287 2.92 2.58 -11.67
CA GLY A 287 1.53 2.97 -11.92
C GLY A 287 1.36 4.48 -12.17
N LEU A 288 2.00 5.31 -11.35
CA LEU A 288 1.97 6.78 -11.49
C LEU A 288 2.58 7.26 -12.81
N ARG A 289 3.60 6.55 -13.33
CA ARG A 289 4.16 6.82 -14.68
C ARG A 289 3.13 6.54 -15.78
N VAL A 290 2.28 5.52 -15.63
CA VAL A 290 1.18 5.25 -16.57
C VAL A 290 0.14 6.37 -16.53
N ILE A 291 -0.22 6.84 -15.32
CA ILE A 291 -1.13 7.99 -15.16
C ILE A 291 -0.54 9.25 -15.81
N TYR A 292 0.74 9.55 -15.50
CA TYR A 292 1.41 10.73 -16.04
C TYR A 292 1.48 10.71 -17.57
N ALA A 293 1.71 9.56 -18.18
CA ALA A 293 1.71 9.41 -19.62
C ALA A 293 0.37 9.83 -20.26
N GLY A 294 -0.75 9.61 -19.55
CA GLY A 294 -2.09 10.00 -19.99
C GLY A 294 -2.36 11.50 -19.92
N ILE A 295 -1.77 12.23 -18.97
CA ILE A 295 -1.95 13.69 -18.83
C ILE A 295 -0.85 14.51 -19.50
N ARG A 296 0.32 13.92 -19.78
CA ARG A 296 1.47 14.60 -20.37
C ARG A 296 1.13 15.35 -21.67
N PRO A 297 0.32 14.81 -22.61
CA PRO A 297 -0.04 15.55 -23.83
C PRO A 297 -0.76 16.88 -23.53
N ALA A 298 -1.65 16.90 -22.51
CA ALA A 298 -2.33 18.13 -22.11
C ALA A 298 -1.35 19.16 -21.53
N ILE A 299 -0.39 18.73 -20.70
CA ILE A 299 0.66 19.61 -20.17
C ILE A 299 1.51 20.16 -21.32
N ALA A 300 1.84 19.32 -22.31
CA ALA A 300 2.67 19.70 -23.45
C ALA A 300 2.01 20.75 -24.37
N THR A 301 0.68 20.86 -24.38
CA THR A 301 0.00 21.95 -25.12
C THR A 301 0.30 23.33 -24.54
N MET A 302 0.65 23.40 -23.26
CA MET A 302 0.97 24.65 -22.55
C MET A 302 2.47 24.86 -22.45
N ASP A 303 3.22 23.78 -22.20
CA ASP A 303 4.66 23.80 -21.97
C ASP A 303 5.25 22.41 -22.25
N GLY A 304 5.76 22.22 -23.48
CA GLY A 304 6.32 20.94 -23.91
C GLY A 304 7.60 20.56 -23.17
N GLU A 305 8.40 21.55 -22.73
CA GLU A 305 9.63 21.30 -21.99
C GLU A 305 9.32 20.89 -20.55
N GLN A 306 8.42 21.59 -19.86
CA GLN A 306 7.92 21.18 -18.53
C GLN A 306 7.36 19.76 -18.56
N ALA A 307 6.54 19.41 -19.57
CA ALA A 307 5.99 18.09 -19.72
C ALA A 307 7.07 17.00 -19.90
N ALA A 308 8.12 17.30 -20.67
CA ALA A 308 9.24 16.38 -20.87
C ALA A 308 10.13 16.28 -19.63
N GLN A 309 10.38 17.39 -18.94
CA GLN A 309 11.18 17.43 -17.70
C GLN A 309 10.51 16.63 -16.59
N THR A 310 9.23 16.89 -16.30
CA THR A 310 8.48 16.13 -15.29
C THR A 310 8.49 14.63 -15.56
N LYS A 311 8.37 14.24 -16.84
CA LYS A 311 8.54 12.82 -17.22
C LYS A 311 9.91 12.27 -16.86
N ARG A 312 10.98 12.99 -17.20
CA ARG A 312 12.37 12.55 -16.90
C ARG A 312 12.59 12.43 -15.38
N GLU A 313 12.06 13.36 -14.61
CA GLU A 313 12.19 13.36 -13.16
C GLU A 313 11.44 12.20 -12.50
N LEU A 314 10.22 11.91 -12.96
CA LEU A 314 9.44 10.76 -12.49
C LEU A 314 10.12 9.43 -12.87
N ASP A 315 10.65 9.31 -14.09
CA ASP A 315 11.43 8.15 -14.53
C ASP A 315 12.73 8.01 -13.69
N SER A 316 13.39 9.12 -13.37
CA SER A 316 14.59 9.13 -12.53
C SER A 316 14.30 8.72 -11.09
N LEU A 317 13.18 9.15 -10.51
CA LEU A 317 12.74 8.73 -9.19
C LEU A 317 12.44 7.22 -9.16
N TRP A 318 11.72 6.73 -10.15
CA TRP A 318 11.45 5.30 -10.29
C TRP A 318 12.74 4.48 -10.44
N ALA A 319 13.67 4.93 -11.29
CA ALA A 319 14.97 4.27 -11.49
C ALA A 319 15.81 4.27 -10.20
N TYR A 320 15.76 5.36 -9.44
CA TYR A 320 16.44 5.49 -8.15
C TYR A 320 15.95 4.41 -7.16
N VAL A 321 14.65 4.28 -6.97
CA VAL A 321 14.05 3.26 -6.10
C VAL A 321 14.35 1.85 -6.62
N SER A 322 14.22 1.63 -7.93
CA SER A 322 14.52 0.34 -8.56
C SER A 322 15.96 -0.11 -8.34
N LYS A 323 16.91 0.83 -8.35
CA LYS A 323 18.31 0.56 -8.03
C LYS A 323 18.50 0.14 -6.56
N LEU A 324 17.84 0.80 -5.62
CA LEU A 324 17.90 0.43 -4.20
C LEU A 324 17.31 -0.97 -3.97
N ARG A 325 16.14 -1.23 -4.56
CA ARG A 325 15.51 -2.57 -4.56
C ARG A 325 16.43 -3.65 -5.12
N ALA A 326 17.10 -3.39 -6.23
CA ALA A 326 18.05 -4.34 -6.82
C ALA A 326 19.24 -4.62 -5.90
N GLN A 327 19.77 -3.58 -5.23
CA GLN A 327 20.84 -3.73 -4.25
C GLN A 327 20.40 -4.55 -3.02
N GLU A 328 19.20 -4.29 -2.49
CA GLU A 328 18.62 -5.07 -1.38
C GLU A 328 18.46 -6.55 -1.76
N ARG A 329 17.91 -6.83 -2.95
CA ARG A 329 17.77 -8.20 -3.48
C ARG A 329 19.11 -8.91 -3.71
N ALA A 330 20.14 -8.16 -4.03
CA ALA A 330 21.51 -8.66 -4.14
C ALA A 330 22.20 -8.87 -2.78
N GLY A 331 21.45 -8.73 -1.67
CA GLY A 331 21.94 -8.98 -0.32
C GLY A 331 22.53 -7.76 0.39
N ARG A 332 22.51 -6.57 -0.23
CA ARG A 332 22.95 -5.36 0.47
C ARG A 332 22.03 -5.07 1.65
N ARG A 333 22.61 -4.92 2.84
CA ARG A 333 21.93 -4.44 4.04
C ARG A 333 22.13 -2.94 4.17
N PHE A 334 21.05 -2.22 4.44
CA PHE A 334 21.07 -0.78 4.68
C PHE A 334 20.92 -0.52 6.17
N THR A 335 21.52 0.58 6.67
CA THR A 335 21.29 1.02 8.05
C THR A 335 20.07 1.95 8.12
N PRO A 336 19.48 2.15 9.32
CA PRO A 336 18.39 3.13 9.51
C PRO A 336 18.76 4.55 9.05
N GLU A 337 20.01 4.97 9.29
CA GLU A 337 20.51 6.30 8.90
C GLU A 337 20.63 6.42 7.37
N GLN A 338 21.05 5.34 6.72
CA GLN A 338 21.07 5.28 5.25
C GLN A 338 19.63 5.34 4.70
N ALA A 339 18.68 4.60 5.29
CA ALA A 339 17.28 4.64 4.89
C ALA A 339 16.70 6.05 5.00
N ASP A 340 16.98 6.78 6.10
CA ASP A 340 16.57 8.17 6.28
C ASP A 340 17.18 9.10 5.22
N SER A 341 18.46 8.97 4.94
CA SER A 341 19.13 9.80 3.92
C SER A 341 18.60 9.56 2.52
N LEU A 342 18.38 8.27 2.18
CA LEU A 342 17.82 7.85 0.90
C LEU A 342 16.36 8.32 0.75
N GLY A 343 15.59 8.23 1.84
CA GLY A 343 14.20 8.71 1.89
C GLY A 343 14.09 10.22 1.70
N ARG A 344 14.94 11.01 2.36
CA ARG A 344 14.98 12.47 2.14
C ARG A 344 15.31 12.81 0.67
N THR A 345 16.24 12.08 0.07
CA THR A 345 16.59 12.27 -1.35
C THR A 345 15.40 11.96 -2.26
N ALA A 346 14.68 10.87 -2.00
CA ALA A 346 13.47 10.49 -2.75
C ALA A 346 12.36 11.53 -2.56
N GLN A 347 12.12 11.97 -1.32
CA GLN A 347 11.11 12.97 -0.99
C GLN A 347 11.35 14.31 -1.67
N GLY A 348 12.59 14.81 -1.69
CA GLY A 348 12.92 16.06 -2.37
C GLY A 348 12.60 16.01 -3.87
N ARG A 349 12.92 14.92 -4.55
CA ARG A 349 12.55 14.69 -5.96
C ARG A 349 11.05 14.60 -6.14
N ALA A 350 10.37 13.86 -5.29
CA ALA A 350 8.93 13.66 -5.33
C ALA A 350 8.15 14.98 -5.14
N THR A 351 8.60 15.82 -4.20
CA THR A 351 8.01 17.16 -3.96
C THR A 351 8.16 18.06 -5.18
N ALA A 352 9.31 18.05 -5.86
CA ALA A 352 9.52 18.82 -7.07
C ALA A 352 8.56 18.40 -8.19
N ILE A 353 8.42 17.07 -8.42
CA ILE A 353 7.49 16.51 -9.41
C ILE A 353 6.04 16.94 -9.10
N ALA A 354 5.59 16.79 -7.84
CA ALA A 354 4.24 17.18 -7.42
C ALA A 354 4.00 18.68 -7.64
N GLY A 355 4.98 19.54 -7.33
CA GLY A 355 4.92 20.98 -7.57
C GLY A 355 4.73 21.34 -9.06
N GLN A 356 5.50 20.69 -9.96
CA GLN A 356 5.39 20.89 -11.41
C GLN A 356 4.00 20.47 -11.92
N VAL A 357 3.48 19.32 -11.46
CA VAL A 357 2.16 18.82 -11.88
C VAL A 357 1.04 19.72 -11.34
N THR A 358 1.19 20.24 -10.09
CA THR A 358 0.25 21.21 -9.52
C THR A 358 0.19 22.50 -10.33
N GLN A 359 1.34 23.05 -10.74
CA GLN A 359 1.40 24.24 -11.60
C GLN A 359 0.74 23.98 -12.95
N ALA A 360 1.00 22.81 -13.56
CA ALA A 360 0.38 22.44 -14.83
C ALA A 360 -1.14 22.32 -14.69
N ALA A 361 -1.65 21.70 -13.62
CA ALA A 361 -3.09 21.61 -13.34
C ALA A 361 -3.72 22.98 -13.23
N ALA A 362 -3.09 23.92 -12.50
CA ALA A 362 -3.58 25.30 -12.36
C ALA A 362 -3.66 26.03 -13.72
N ARG A 363 -2.62 25.91 -14.55
CA ARG A 363 -2.61 26.51 -15.90
C ARG A 363 -3.70 25.91 -16.81
N LEU A 364 -3.93 24.61 -16.70
CA LEU A 364 -4.96 23.89 -17.44
C LEU A 364 -6.37 24.03 -16.86
N LYS A 365 -6.50 24.74 -15.72
CA LYS A 365 -7.75 24.91 -14.95
C LYS A 365 -8.35 23.55 -14.55
N VAL A 366 -7.49 22.55 -14.30
CA VAL A 366 -7.90 21.25 -13.78
C VAL A 366 -7.93 21.32 -12.25
N LYS A 367 -9.05 20.94 -11.66
CA LYS A 367 -9.19 20.91 -10.20
C LYS A 367 -8.46 19.67 -9.65
N ILE A 368 -7.57 19.89 -8.67
CA ILE A 368 -7.03 18.82 -7.83
C ILE A 368 -7.99 18.62 -6.67
N ALA A 369 -8.44 17.39 -6.45
CA ALA A 369 -9.26 17.06 -5.28
C ALA A 369 -8.40 17.11 -4.00
N GLN A 370 -8.99 17.64 -2.94
CA GLN A 370 -8.38 17.73 -1.61
C GLN A 370 -8.90 16.60 -0.72
#